data_014eaf19a866caabcf2d9b760a854624
#
_entry.id   014eaf19a866caabcf2d9b760a854624
#
_cell.length_a   1.000
_cell.length_b   1.000
_cell.length_c   1.000
_cell.angle_alpha   90.00
_cell.angle_beta   90.00
_cell.angle_gamma   90.00
#
_symmetry.space_group_name_H-M   'P 1'
#
loop_
_entity.id
_entity.type
_entity.pdbx_description
1 polymer ?
#
loop_
_entity_poly.entity_id
_entity_poly.type
_entity_poly.pdbx_seq_one_letter_code
_entity_poly.pdbx_strand_id
1 'polypeptide(L)'
;MSEIEINGMAHVILTVTRFSEARQFYKSLLPKFGMICVMDGQDFCYHVGGRTAIGIRRCDPEFSAEIFQQFRVGLHHLCLRAKCREEGERTYELWTQSSATVVR
;
A
#
# COMPACT_ATOMS: atom_id res chain seq x y z
N MET A 1 -22.00 4.67 -24.13
CA MET A 1 -22.50 4.67 -22.73
C MET A 1 -22.33 3.30 -22.12
N SER A 2 -21.79 3.21 -20.95
CA SER A 2 -21.59 1.94 -20.28
C SER A 2 -22.81 1.57 -19.44
N GLU A 3 -23.07 0.26 -19.29
CA GLU A 3 -24.13 -0.22 -18.41
C GLU A 3 -23.80 0.04 -16.93
N ILE A 4 -22.53 -0.07 -16.59
CA ILE A 4 -22.02 0.14 -15.23
C ILE A 4 -20.84 1.08 -15.33
N GLU A 5 -20.78 2.05 -14.42
CA GLU A 5 -19.64 2.95 -14.33
C GLU A 5 -18.82 2.62 -13.08
N ILE A 6 -17.52 2.43 -13.29
CA ILE A 6 -16.59 2.20 -12.20
C ILE A 6 -16.04 3.55 -11.74
N ASN A 7 -16.01 3.77 -10.44
CA ASN A 7 -15.51 4.99 -9.84
C ASN A 7 -14.28 4.69 -9.00
N GLY A 8 -13.20 4.33 -9.70
CA GLY A 8 -11.93 4.04 -9.08
C GLY A 8 -11.84 2.68 -8.40
N MET A 9 -10.92 2.53 -7.51
CA MET A 9 -10.67 1.29 -6.78
C MET A 9 -11.06 1.47 -5.32
N ALA A 10 -11.92 0.59 -4.84
CA ALA A 10 -12.38 0.65 -3.45
C ALA A 10 -11.25 0.34 -2.47
N HIS A 11 -10.50 -0.71 -2.74
CA HIS A 11 -9.37 -1.08 -1.87
C HIS A 11 -8.41 -2.02 -2.59
N VAL A 12 -7.19 -2.10 -2.05
CA VAL A 12 -6.16 -3.05 -2.44
C VAL A 12 -5.62 -3.70 -1.17
N ILE A 13 -5.48 -5.01 -1.17
CA ILE A 13 -4.90 -5.74 -0.04
C ILE A 13 -3.67 -6.50 -0.55
N LEU A 14 -2.55 -6.27 0.11
CA LEU A 14 -1.29 -6.91 -0.20
C LEU A 14 -0.99 -7.98 0.84
N THR A 15 -0.70 -9.19 0.40
CA THR A 15 -0.23 -10.25 1.27
C THR A 15 1.29 -10.19 1.34
N VAL A 16 1.84 -10.13 2.55
CA VAL A 16 3.27 -9.92 2.76
C VAL A 16 3.85 -11.01 3.67
N THR A 17 5.12 -11.33 3.47
CA THR A 17 5.82 -12.31 4.30
C THR A 17 6.33 -11.69 5.61
N ARG A 18 6.84 -10.46 5.55
CA ARG A 18 7.38 -9.75 6.71
C ARG A 18 6.35 -8.77 7.22
N PHE A 19 5.30 -9.29 7.82
CA PHE A 19 4.15 -8.47 8.21
C PHE A 19 4.53 -7.37 9.21
N SER A 20 5.31 -7.68 10.23
CA SER A 20 5.66 -6.69 11.26
C SER A 20 6.40 -5.50 10.68
N GLU A 21 7.35 -5.75 9.78
CA GLU A 21 8.10 -4.67 9.11
C GLU A 21 7.19 -3.88 8.16
N ALA A 22 6.38 -4.57 7.37
CA ALA A 22 5.44 -3.93 6.44
C ALA A 22 4.40 -3.11 7.20
N ARG A 23 3.86 -3.64 8.29
CA ARG A 23 2.91 -2.93 9.14
C ARG A 23 3.49 -1.63 9.67
N GLN A 24 4.69 -1.69 10.21
CA GLN A 24 5.37 -0.51 10.73
C GLN A 24 5.60 0.53 9.62
N PHE A 25 6.03 0.09 8.47
CA PHE A 25 6.26 0.95 7.32
C PHE A 25 4.97 1.68 6.88
N TYR A 26 3.89 0.92 6.66
CA TYR A 26 2.64 1.51 6.19
C TYR A 26 1.95 2.35 7.27
N LYS A 27 2.02 1.96 8.53
CA LYS A 27 1.48 2.77 9.63
C LYS A 27 2.19 4.11 9.79
N SER A 28 3.45 4.18 9.42
CA SER A 28 4.20 5.42 9.49
C SER A 28 4.01 6.29 8.23
N LEU A 29 3.84 5.67 7.07
CA LEU A 29 3.77 6.38 5.79
C LEU A 29 2.35 6.83 5.41
N LEU A 30 1.38 5.94 5.47
CA LEU A 30 0.05 6.22 4.94
C LEU A 30 -0.67 7.37 5.64
N PRO A 31 -0.53 7.59 6.96
CA PRO A 31 -1.12 8.78 7.58
C PRO A 31 -0.59 10.09 7.00
N LYS A 32 0.65 10.11 6.51
CA LYS A 32 1.22 11.30 5.87
C LYS A 32 0.57 11.60 4.52
N PHE A 33 -0.13 10.62 3.95
CA PHE A 33 -0.92 10.78 2.71
C PHE A 33 -2.40 11.03 3.00
N GLY A 34 -2.76 11.30 4.25
CA GLY A 34 -4.14 11.54 4.64
C GLY A 34 -4.96 10.29 4.87
N MET A 35 -4.32 9.12 4.97
CA MET A 35 -5.02 7.86 5.21
C MET A 35 -5.02 7.53 6.69
N ILE A 36 -6.14 7.01 7.17
CA ILE A 36 -6.37 6.74 8.59
C ILE A 36 -6.40 5.23 8.80
N CYS A 37 -5.68 4.75 9.81
CA CYS A 37 -5.73 3.35 10.19
C CYS A 37 -7.05 3.05 10.88
N VAL A 38 -7.87 2.18 10.28
CA VAL A 38 -9.19 1.82 10.81
C VAL A 38 -9.24 0.39 11.33
N MET A 39 -8.28 -0.45 10.98
CA MET A 39 -8.14 -1.80 11.50
C MET A 39 -6.66 -2.09 11.71
N ASP A 40 -6.33 -2.60 12.90
CA ASP A 40 -4.95 -2.87 13.27
C ASP A 40 -4.90 -4.12 14.14
N GLY A 41 -4.84 -5.28 13.48
CA GLY A 41 -4.81 -6.58 14.14
C GLY A 41 -3.45 -7.24 14.06
N GLN A 42 -3.37 -8.47 14.59
CA GLN A 42 -2.13 -9.25 14.57
C GLN A 42 -1.67 -9.63 13.16
N ASP A 43 -2.61 -9.86 12.26
CA ASP A 43 -2.32 -10.38 10.92
C ASP A 43 -2.84 -9.48 9.82
N PHE A 44 -3.40 -8.32 10.17
CA PHE A 44 -4.03 -7.43 9.20
C PHE A 44 -3.98 -5.98 9.68
N CYS A 45 -3.68 -5.07 8.75
CA CYS A 45 -3.68 -3.64 9.01
C CYS A 45 -4.31 -2.93 7.81
N TYR A 46 -5.19 -1.97 8.05
CA TYR A 46 -6.01 -1.37 6.99
C TYR A 46 -6.11 0.14 7.18
N HIS A 47 -5.78 0.87 6.13
CA HIS A 47 -5.82 2.33 6.11
C HIS A 47 -6.78 2.81 5.03
N VAL A 48 -7.57 3.84 5.36
CA VAL A 48 -8.60 4.40 4.47
C VAL A 48 -8.35 5.89 4.26
N GLY A 49 -8.49 6.35 3.04
CA GLY A 49 -8.38 7.75 2.68
C GLY A 49 -8.26 7.92 1.17
N GLY A 50 -8.46 9.15 0.67
CA GLY A 50 -8.35 9.40 -0.76
C GLY A 50 -9.32 8.59 -1.61
N ARG A 51 -10.49 8.24 -1.08
CA ARG A 51 -11.51 7.42 -1.73
C ARG A 51 -11.02 6.01 -2.07
N THR A 52 -10.02 5.52 -1.35
CA THR A 52 -9.52 4.17 -1.51
C THR A 52 -9.06 3.65 -0.16
N ALA A 53 -8.57 2.44 -0.13
CA ALA A 53 -8.02 1.85 1.08
C ALA A 53 -6.87 0.92 0.70
N ILE A 54 -5.90 0.84 1.59
CA ILE A 54 -4.77 -0.07 1.44
C ILE A 54 -4.69 -0.93 2.68
N GLY A 55 -4.76 -2.25 2.47
CA GLY A 55 -4.60 -3.22 3.53
C GLY A 55 -3.36 -4.05 3.29
N ILE A 56 -2.75 -4.50 4.37
CA ILE A 56 -1.71 -5.51 4.33
C ILE A 56 -2.11 -6.65 5.24
N ARG A 57 -1.84 -7.86 4.81
CA ARG A 57 -2.12 -9.04 5.60
C ARG A 57 -0.90 -9.95 5.64
N ARG A 58 -0.78 -10.70 6.74
CA ARG A 58 0.25 -11.71 6.86
C ARG A 58 -0.05 -12.88 5.93
N CYS A 59 0.96 -13.41 5.25
CA CYS A 59 0.80 -14.61 4.45
C CYS A 59 0.58 -15.83 5.35
N ASP A 60 0.01 -16.89 4.78
CA ASP A 60 -0.10 -18.15 5.50
C ASP A 60 1.31 -18.73 5.75
N PRO A 61 1.50 -19.48 6.84
CA PRO A 61 2.83 -19.99 7.20
C PRO A 61 3.54 -20.78 6.10
N GLU A 62 2.79 -21.50 5.27
CA GLU A 62 3.38 -22.27 4.18
C GLU A 62 4.09 -21.41 3.12
N PHE A 63 3.75 -20.11 3.06
CA PHE A 63 4.35 -19.18 2.09
C PHE A 63 5.37 -18.24 2.71
N SER A 64 5.77 -18.48 3.98
CA SER A 64 6.59 -17.54 4.73
C SER A 64 8.01 -17.36 4.19
N ALA A 65 8.48 -18.24 3.32
CA ALA A 65 9.79 -18.13 2.69
C ALA A 65 9.75 -17.44 1.32
N GLU A 66 8.57 -17.10 0.83
CA GLU A 66 8.44 -16.44 -0.47
C GLU A 66 8.87 -14.98 -0.41
N ILE A 67 9.41 -14.50 -1.51
CA ILE A 67 9.76 -13.08 -1.68
C ILE A 67 9.03 -12.53 -2.89
N PHE A 68 8.79 -11.24 -2.88
CA PHE A 68 8.15 -10.56 -4.00
C PHE A 68 9.07 -10.59 -5.23
N GLN A 69 8.50 -10.96 -6.36
CA GLN A 69 9.16 -10.91 -7.66
C GLN A 69 8.25 -10.16 -8.63
N GLN A 70 8.67 -8.99 -9.03
CA GLN A 70 7.84 -8.09 -9.84
C GLN A 70 7.38 -8.70 -11.16
N PHE A 71 8.18 -9.57 -11.74
CA PHE A 71 7.89 -10.14 -13.06
C PHE A 71 7.28 -11.53 -13.00
N ARG A 72 6.95 -12.01 -11.82
CA ARG A 72 6.17 -13.23 -11.65
C ARG A 72 4.69 -12.95 -11.89
N VAL A 73 3.91 -14.01 -12.11
CA VAL A 73 2.46 -13.86 -12.23
C VAL A 73 1.90 -13.26 -10.94
N GLY A 74 1.19 -12.14 -11.06
CA GLY A 74 0.61 -11.42 -9.93
C GLY A 74 0.63 -9.92 -10.16
N LEU A 75 0.52 -9.16 -9.10
CA LEU A 75 0.53 -7.69 -9.17
C LEU A 75 1.94 -7.19 -9.48
N HIS A 76 2.08 -6.45 -10.58
CA HIS A 76 3.37 -5.88 -10.97
C HIS A 76 3.73 -4.68 -10.09
N HIS A 77 2.83 -3.74 -9.96
CA HIS A 77 3.02 -2.58 -9.09
C HIS A 77 1.69 -1.89 -8.81
N LEU A 78 1.68 -1.03 -7.82
CA LEU A 78 0.55 -0.19 -7.45
C LEU A 78 1.02 1.26 -7.49
N CYS A 79 0.19 2.12 -8.08
CA CYS A 79 0.51 3.55 -8.18
C CYS A 79 -0.64 4.37 -7.61
N LEU A 80 -0.32 5.28 -6.71
CA LEU A 80 -1.26 6.24 -6.17
C LEU A 80 -1.07 7.58 -6.86
N ARG A 81 -2.15 8.30 -7.08
CA ARG A 81 -2.11 9.62 -7.69
C ARG A 81 -2.11 10.70 -6.60
N ALA A 82 -1.12 11.55 -6.60
CA ALA A 82 -1.12 12.75 -5.76
C ALA A 82 -2.11 13.77 -6.31
N LYS A 83 -2.64 14.62 -5.43
CA LYS A 83 -3.63 15.63 -5.78
C LYS A 83 -3.08 16.66 -6.76
N CYS A 84 -1.82 17.06 -6.60
CA CYS A 84 -1.16 18.04 -7.44
C CYS A 84 0.33 17.75 -7.51
N ARG A 85 1.03 18.49 -8.37
CA ARG A 85 2.46 18.29 -8.60
C ARG A 85 3.29 18.51 -7.32
N GLU A 86 2.97 19.54 -6.56
CA GLU A 86 3.69 19.87 -5.32
C GLU A 86 3.55 18.74 -4.31
N GLU A 87 2.38 18.14 -4.20
CA GLU A 87 2.16 17.00 -3.32
C GLU A 87 2.89 15.75 -3.81
N GLY A 88 3.01 15.59 -5.12
CA GLY A 88 3.80 14.51 -5.70
C GLY A 88 5.29 14.64 -5.34
N GLU A 89 5.82 15.86 -5.43
CA GLU A 89 7.20 16.13 -5.03
C GLU A 89 7.40 15.93 -3.53
N ARG A 90 6.43 16.35 -2.72
CA ARG A 90 6.44 16.12 -1.27
C ARG A 90 6.42 14.63 -0.94
N THR A 91 5.66 13.85 -1.69
CA THR A 91 5.63 12.39 -1.55
C THR A 91 7.00 11.78 -1.76
N TYR A 92 7.71 12.22 -2.79
CA TYR A 92 9.06 11.75 -3.06
C TYR A 92 10.00 12.05 -1.89
N GLU A 93 9.92 13.25 -1.31
CA GLU A 93 10.71 13.59 -0.13
C GLU A 93 10.41 12.66 1.04
N LEU A 94 9.13 12.38 1.28
CA LEU A 94 8.72 11.46 2.36
C LEU A 94 9.24 10.05 2.13
N TRP A 95 9.24 9.57 0.88
CA TRP A 95 9.80 8.28 0.53
C TRP A 95 11.29 8.21 0.84
N THR A 96 12.05 9.25 0.47
CA THR A 96 13.49 9.26 0.69
C THR A 96 13.85 9.34 2.18
N GLN A 97 12.96 9.88 3.01
CA GLN A 97 13.15 9.96 4.46
C GLN A 97 12.68 8.70 5.20
N SER A 98 12.03 7.78 4.49
CA SER A 98 11.52 6.55 5.09
C SER A 98 12.54 5.42 4.98
N SER A 99 12.19 4.25 5.55
CA SER A 99 13.01 3.05 5.41
C SER A 99 12.84 2.36 4.06
N ALA A 100 12.00 2.91 3.18
CA ALA A 100 11.73 2.30 1.88
C ALA A 100 12.90 2.47 0.92
N THR A 101 13.08 1.47 0.07
CA THR A 101 14.02 1.56 -1.05
C THR A 101 13.29 2.16 -2.24
N VAL A 102 13.84 3.25 -2.79
CA VAL A 102 13.27 3.89 -3.97
C VAL A 102 13.76 3.14 -5.21
N VAL A 103 12.80 2.62 -5.99
CA VAL A 103 13.07 1.92 -7.24
C VAL A 103 12.60 2.82 -8.39
N ARG A 104 13.45 3.01 -9.40
CA ARG A 104 13.16 3.88 -10.54
C ARG A 104 13.13 3.10 -11.84
#